data_baab41252bfcf5b552335f31b9672fdb
#
_entry.id   baab41252bfcf5b552335f31b9672fdb
#
_cell.length_a   1.000
_cell.length_b   1.000
_cell.length_c   1.000
_cell.angle_alpha   90.00
_cell.angle_beta   90.00
_cell.angle_gamma   90.00
#
_symmetry.space_group_name_H-M   'P 1'
#
loop_
_entity.id
_entity.type
_entity.pdbx_description
1 polymer ?
#
loop_
_entity_poly.entity_id
_entity_poly.type
_entity_poly.pdbx_seq_one_letter_code
_entity_poly.pdbx_strand_id
1 'polypeptide(L)'
;FPYTTLFRSVVEEACPELPGLNHAYRVYRSMLWASGPGRADAKIQRHFKDTLQGNIDYGRNLTIDDVYDANISRSTIYKNMQQFLTQFDVLACPVVGLVAGPLSEEFPTHIDGKPLIDYIEWLKFSYLSTVATLPSISVPVGFTDSGMPVGLQLIGPPRGEARLLAVARTVEQAMGGALGAIDPYTPSAE
;
A
#
# COMPACT_ATOMS: atom_id res chain seq x y z
N PHE A 1 13.13 7.53 18.94
CA PHE A 1 12.00 7.04 19.77
C PHE A 1 12.50 6.00 20.75
N PRO A 2 12.23 6.12 22.07
CA PRO A 2 12.76 5.21 23.11
C PRO A 2 12.01 3.86 23.18
N TYR A 3 11.34 3.45 22.11
CA TYR A 3 10.52 2.21 22.08
C TYR A 3 11.33 0.92 21.88
N THR A 4 12.62 1.05 21.52
CA THR A 4 13.48 -0.11 21.22
C THR A 4 13.76 -1.01 22.43
N THR A 5 13.65 -0.49 23.64
CA THR A 5 13.99 -1.23 24.88
C THR A 5 12.81 -2.02 25.45
N LEU A 6 11.58 -1.60 25.19
CA LEU A 6 10.38 -2.25 25.75
C LEU A 6 10.05 -3.61 25.12
N PHE A 7 10.48 -3.84 23.85
CA PHE A 7 10.04 -5.02 23.08
C PHE A 7 11.19 -5.91 22.63
N ARG A 8 12.43 -5.66 23.04
CA ARG A 8 13.63 -6.35 22.54
C ARG A 8 13.75 -6.30 21.00
N SER A 9 13.16 -5.30 20.38
CA SER A 9 13.20 -5.07 18.95
C SER A 9 14.23 -3.99 18.63
N VAL A 10 14.98 -4.19 17.55
CA VAL A 10 15.86 -3.16 16.98
C VAL A 10 15.11 -2.54 15.81
N VAL A 11 14.93 -1.22 15.87
CA VAL A 11 14.30 -0.45 14.78
C VAL A 11 15.36 0.46 14.17
N GLU A 12 15.55 0.35 12.88
CA GLU A 12 16.50 1.14 12.11
C GLU A 12 15.75 1.86 10.99
N GLU A 13 16.14 3.10 10.71
CA GLU A 13 15.65 3.82 9.53
C GLU A 13 16.41 3.31 8.31
N ALA A 14 15.72 2.55 7.49
CA ALA A 14 16.26 1.94 6.29
C ALA A 14 15.19 1.79 5.20
N CYS A 15 15.60 1.87 3.95
CA CYS A 15 14.73 1.68 2.80
C CYS A 15 15.46 0.93 1.70
N PRO A 16 14.88 -0.11 1.10
CA PRO A 16 15.45 -0.74 -0.09
C PRO A 16 15.30 0.18 -1.31
N GLU A 17 16.16 0.01 -2.30
CA GLU A 17 15.97 0.69 -3.58
C GLU A 17 14.79 0.10 -4.35
N LEU A 18 13.90 0.96 -4.84
CA LEU A 18 12.65 0.60 -5.49
C LEU A 18 12.53 1.25 -6.89
N PRO A 19 13.45 0.97 -7.81
CA PRO A 19 13.51 1.65 -9.11
C PRO A 19 12.27 1.31 -9.95
N GLY A 20 11.61 2.34 -10.48
CA GLY A 20 10.45 2.17 -11.35
C GLY A 20 9.18 1.66 -10.66
N LEU A 21 9.08 1.72 -9.33
CA LEU A 21 7.93 1.22 -8.58
C LEU A 21 6.58 1.76 -9.11
N ASN A 22 6.46 3.07 -9.30
CA ASN A 22 5.23 3.68 -9.81
C ASN A 22 4.90 3.22 -11.23
N HIS A 23 5.91 3.16 -12.10
CA HIS A 23 5.73 2.69 -13.47
C HIS A 23 5.25 1.24 -13.51
N ALA A 24 5.92 0.35 -12.79
CA ALA A 24 5.55 -1.06 -12.72
C ALA A 24 4.10 -1.24 -12.24
N TYR A 25 3.73 -0.57 -11.14
CA TYR A 25 2.36 -0.65 -10.63
C TYR A 25 1.34 -0.11 -11.62
N ARG A 26 1.60 1.05 -12.24
CA ARG A 26 0.72 1.68 -13.21
C ARG A 26 0.46 0.76 -14.40
N VAL A 27 1.51 0.17 -14.97
CA VAL A 27 1.40 -0.76 -16.10
C VAL A 27 0.55 -1.97 -15.73
N TYR A 28 0.89 -2.68 -14.66
CA TYR A 28 0.15 -3.89 -14.25
C TYR A 28 -1.29 -3.61 -13.88
N ARG A 29 -1.55 -2.53 -13.13
CA ARG A 29 -2.90 -2.13 -12.78
C ARG A 29 -3.73 -1.83 -14.01
N SER A 30 -3.20 -1.06 -14.93
CA SER A 30 -3.91 -0.65 -16.15
C SER A 30 -4.13 -1.82 -17.11
N MET A 31 -3.20 -2.75 -17.22
CA MET A 31 -3.41 -4.02 -17.93
C MET A 31 -4.59 -4.81 -17.35
N LEU A 32 -4.66 -4.92 -16.00
CA LEU A 32 -5.75 -5.60 -15.33
C LEU A 32 -7.10 -4.93 -15.63
N TRP A 33 -7.17 -3.60 -15.55
CA TRP A 33 -8.40 -2.87 -15.80
C TRP A 33 -8.81 -2.90 -17.28
N ALA A 34 -7.87 -2.82 -18.22
CA ALA A 34 -8.15 -2.93 -19.65
C ALA A 34 -8.61 -4.34 -20.04
N SER A 35 -8.04 -5.40 -19.44
CA SER A 35 -8.36 -6.79 -19.76
C SER A 35 -9.59 -7.34 -19.05
N GLY A 36 -10.00 -6.74 -17.94
CA GLY A 36 -11.19 -7.08 -17.16
C GLY A 36 -12.35 -6.09 -17.42
N PRO A 37 -12.52 -5.06 -16.57
CA PRO A 37 -13.60 -4.08 -16.69
C PRO A 37 -13.69 -3.41 -18.06
N GLY A 38 -12.55 -3.17 -18.73
CA GLY A 38 -12.52 -2.59 -20.06
C GLY A 38 -13.16 -3.44 -21.17
N ARG A 39 -13.51 -4.70 -20.88
CA ARG A 39 -14.27 -5.57 -21.79
C ARG A 39 -15.77 -5.63 -21.47
N ALA A 40 -16.23 -4.93 -20.46
CA ALA A 40 -17.64 -4.87 -20.12
C ALA A 40 -18.45 -4.20 -21.26
N ASP A 41 -19.75 -4.51 -21.31
CA ASP A 41 -20.68 -3.86 -22.24
C ASP A 41 -20.64 -2.32 -22.07
N ALA A 42 -20.80 -1.58 -23.17
CA ALA A 42 -20.82 -0.12 -23.16
C ALA A 42 -21.89 0.45 -22.22
N LYS A 43 -23.01 -0.27 -22.02
CA LYS A 43 -24.04 0.11 -21.04
C LYS A 43 -23.54 0.06 -19.60
N ILE A 44 -22.54 -0.75 -19.32
CA ILE A 44 -21.89 -0.84 -17.99
C ILE A 44 -20.77 0.21 -17.92
N GLN A 45 -19.93 0.31 -18.96
CA GLN A 45 -18.81 1.25 -18.95
C GLN A 45 -19.22 2.71 -18.77
N ARG A 46 -20.40 3.12 -19.25
CA ARG A 46 -20.94 4.49 -19.04
C ARG A 46 -21.13 4.90 -17.57
N HIS A 47 -21.10 3.94 -16.65
CA HIS A 47 -21.21 4.18 -15.19
C HIS A 47 -19.85 4.16 -14.49
N PHE A 48 -18.77 3.96 -15.23
CA PHE A 48 -17.44 3.97 -14.65
C PHE A 48 -17.05 5.40 -14.28
N LYS A 49 -16.34 5.52 -13.16
CA LYS A 49 -15.71 6.78 -12.78
C LYS A 49 -14.60 7.12 -13.78
N ASP A 50 -14.32 8.41 -13.94
CA ASP A 50 -13.26 8.89 -14.84
C ASP A 50 -11.90 8.29 -14.51
N THR A 51 -11.59 8.09 -13.23
CA THR A 51 -10.37 7.42 -12.76
C THR A 51 -10.25 5.98 -13.25
N LEU A 52 -11.36 5.23 -13.29
CA LEU A 52 -11.37 3.87 -13.83
C LEU A 52 -11.24 3.89 -15.35
N GLN A 53 -11.98 4.76 -16.03
CA GLN A 53 -11.90 4.90 -17.49
C GLN A 53 -10.48 5.30 -17.90
N GLY A 54 -9.84 6.24 -17.22
CA GLY A 54 -8.46 6.64 -17.47
C GLY A 54 -7.46 5.49 -17.33
N ASN A 55 -7.63 4.62 -16.33
CA ASN A 55 -6.80 3.41 -16.18
C ASN A 55 -7.02 2.41 -17.34
N ILE A 56 -8.27 2.22 -17.79
CA ILE A 56 -8.60 1.35 -18.92
C ILE A 56 -7.94 1.88 -20.19
N ASP A 57 -8.08 3.17 -20.46
CA ASP A 57 -7.53 3.81 -21.66
C ASP A 57 -6.00 3.79 -21.67
N TYR A 58 -5.37 4.06 -20.51
CA TYR A 58 -3.92 3.89 -20.38
C TYR A 58 -3.49 2.44 -20.68
N GLY A 59 -4.19 1.45 -20.12
CA GLY A 59 -3.89 0.04 -20.34
C GLY A 59 -4.06 -0.42 -21.78
N ARG A 60 -4.99 0.17 -22.53
CA ARG A 60 -5.20 -0.11 -23.97
C ARG A 60 -4.11 0.47 -24.85
N ASN A 61 -3.43 1.51 -24.41
CA ASN A 61 -2.37 2.19 -25.15
C ASN A 61 -0.95 1.73 -24.77
N LEU A 62 -0.82 0.75 -23.86
CA LEU A 62 0.49 0.20 -23.49
C LEU A 62 1.15 -0.48 -24.68
N THR A 63 2.44 -0.22 -24.82
CA THR A 63 3.32 -0.91 -25.77
C THR A 63 3.93 -2.16 -25.14
N ILE A 64 4.53 -3.01 -25.96
CA ILE A 64 5.30 -4.16 -25.48
C ILE A 64 6.50 -3.70 -24.64
N ASP A 65 7.12 -2.57 -25.02
CA ASP A 65 8.26 -2.00 -24.30
C ASP A 65 7.86 -1.54 -22.89
N ASP A 66 6.68 -0.89 -22.74
CA ASP A 66 6.15 -0.52 -21.42
C ASP A 66 6.02 -1.75 -20.50
N VAL A 67 5.51 -2.85 -21.04
CA VAL A 67 5.33 -4.11 -20.29
C VAL A 67 6.68 -4.74 -19.98
N TYR A 68 7.63 -4.71 -20.90
CA TYR A 68 8.98 -5.21 -20.70
C TYR A 68 9.69 -4.44 -19.57
N ASP A 69 9.69 -3.10 -19.62
CA ASP A 69 10.31 -2.24 -18.63
C ASP A 69 9.68 -2.39 -17.23
N ALA A 70 8.36 -2.55 -17.20
CA ALA A 70 7.64 -2.86 -15.96
C ALA A 70 8.07 -4.21 -15.35
N ASN A 71 8.29 -5.23 -16.18
CA ASN A 71 8.79 -6.55 -15.73
C ASN A 71 10.22 -6.46 -15.18
N ILE A 72 11.11 -5.70 -15.84
CA ILE A 72 12.49 -5.46 -15.35
C ILE A 72 12.45 -4.75 -14.00
N SER A 73 11.69 -3.66 -13.89
CA SER A 73 11.52 -2.90 -12.65
C SER A 73 11.00 -3.79 -11.52
N ARG A 74 9.94 -4.56 -11.77
CA ARG A 74 9.37 -5.49 -10.80
C ARG A 74 10.37 -6.54 -10.32
N SER A 75 11.13 -7.12 -11.25
CA SER A 75 12.14 -8.13 -10.93
C SER A 75 13.27 -7.55 -10.07
N THR A 76 13.68 -6.31 -10.36
CA THR A 76 14.69 -5.59 -9.59
C THR A 76 14.19 -5.25 -8.19
N ILE A 77 12.97 -4.71 -8.08
CA ILE A 77 12.32 -4.43 -6.79
C ILE A 77 12.22 -5.71 -5.94
N TYR A 78 11.78 -6.81 -6.53
CA TYR A 78 11.69 -8.10 -5.82
C TYR A 78 13.04 -8.55 -5.25
N LYS A 79 14.11 -8.48 -6.05
CA LYS A 79 15.48 -8.84 -5.61
C LYS A 79 15.97 -7.92 -4.49
N ASN A 80 15.76 -6.61 -4.63
CA ASN A 80 16.18 -5.63 -3.64
C ASN A 80 15.43 -5.82 -2.32
N MET A 81 14.12 -6.08 -2.38
CA MET A 81 13.33 -6.41 -1.20
C MET A 81 13.77 -7.73 -0.55
N GLN A 82 14.05 -8.77 -1.34
CA GLN A 82 14.59 -10.02 -0.79
C GLN A 82 15.91 -9.78 -0.07
N GLN A 83 16.85 -9.06 -0.68
CA GLN A 83 18.13 -8.75 -0.07
C GLN A 83 17.95 -7.94 1.23
N PHE A 84 17.10 -6.92 1.22
CA PHE A 84 16.77 -6.13 2.40
C PHE A 84 16.22 -7.02 3.54
N LEU A 85 15.29 -7.91 3.24
CA LEU A 85 14.66 -8.81 4.21
C LEU A 85 15.56 -9.99 4.66
N THR A 86 16.80 -10.09 4.19
CA THR A 86 17.84 -10.95 4.82
C THR A 86 18.46 -10.30 6.05
N GLN A 87 18.40 -8.98 6.15
CA GLN A 87 18.96 -8.20 7.25
C GLN A 87 17.91 -7.79 8.27
N PHE A 88 16.66 -7.65 7.83
CA PHE A 88 15.53 -7.22 8.65
C PHE A 88 14.42 -8.27 8.66
N ASP A 89 13.73 -8.39 9.79
CA ASP A 89 12.59 -9.29 9.92
C ASP A 89 11.38 -8.85 9.08
N VAL A 90 11.15 -7.55 9.02
CA VAL A 90 10.09 -6.89 8.27
C VAL A 90 10.52 -5.50 7.84
N LEU A 91 9.92 -4.99 6.77
CA LEU A 91 9.87 -3.57 6.47
C LEU A 91 8.58 -3.00 7.06
N ALA A 92 8.71 -1.98 7.93
CA ALA A 92 7.58 -1.26 8.48
C ALA A 92 7.44 0.10 7.79
N CYS A 93 6.24 0.43 7.31
CA CYS A 93 5.95 1.70 6.68
C CYS A 93 4.49 2.11 6.91
N PRO A 94 4.09 3.36 6.67
CA PRO A 94 2.67 3.73 6.68
C PRO A 94 1.86 2.87 5.70
N VAL A 95 0.59 2.59 6.02
CA VAL A 95 -0.32 1.92 5.06
C VAL A 95 -0.57 2.83 3.86
N VAL A 96 -0.83 4.11 4.14
CA VAL A 96 -0.94 5.21 3.17
C VAL A 96 -0.24 6.44 3.74
N GLY A 97 0.21 7.33 2.89
CA GLY A 97 0.96 8.53 3.30
C GLY A 97 0.13 9.65 3.93
N LEU A 98 -1.19 9.48 4.00
CA LEU A 98 -2.13 10.51 4.47
C LEU A 98 -3.21 9.88 5.36
N VAL A 99 -3.77 10.68 6.26
CA VAL A 99 -5.03 10.36 6.94
C VAL A 99 -6.20 10.51 5.97
N ALA A 100 -7.36 9.93 6.33
CA ALA A 100 -8.57 10.06 5.51
C ALA A 100 -8.91 11.54 5.26
N GLY A 101 -9.15 11.87 4.00
CA GLY A 101 -9.57 13.19 3.55
C GLY A 101 -11.09 13.40 3.63
N PRO A 102 -11.58 14.58 3.22
CA PRO A 102 -13.01 14.87 3.18
C PRO A 102 -13.74 13.99 2.16
N LEU A 103 -14.97 13.58 2.46
CA LEU A 103 -15.79 12.74 1.58
C LEU A 103 -16.13 13.39 0.23
N SER A 104 -15.99 14.70 0.13
CA SER A 104 -16.20 15.45 -1.11
C SER A 104 -15.07 15.26 -2.14
N GLU A 105 -13.91 14.76 -1.72
CA GLU A 105 -12.76 14.53 -2.57
C GLU A 105 -12.59 13.04 -2.85
N GLU A 106 -12.52 12.66 -4.11
CA GLU A 106 -12.33 11.25 -4.49
C GLU A 106 -10.93 10.75 -4.10
N PHE A 107 -9.91 11.60 -4.20
CA PHE A 107 -8.54 11.34 -3.79
C PHE A 107 -7.80 12.66 -3.56
N PRO A 108 -6.70 12.66 -2.78
CA PRO A 108 -5.92 13.87 -2.56
C PRO A 108 -5.27 14.33 -3.85
N THR A 109 -5.32 15.62 -4.12
CA THR A 109 -4.68 16.24 -5.31
C THR A 109 -3.26 16.72 -5.03
N HIS A 110 -2.89 16.87 -3.75
CA HIS A 110 -1.57 17.33 -3.31
C HIS A 110 -1.09 16.53 -2.10
N ILE A 111 0.22 16.33 -2.01
CA ILE A 111 0.90 15.81 -0.81
C ILE A 111 2.09 16.73 -0.52
N ASP A 112 2.18 17.22 0.71
CA ASP A 112 3.24 18.16 1.14
C ASP A 112 3.39 19.37 0.20
N GLY A 113 2.26 19.94 -0.20
CA GLY A 113 2.17 21.06 -1.12
C GLY A 113 2.54 20.77 -2.58
N LYS A 114 2.89 19.54 -2.90
CA LYS A 114 3.22 19.11 -4.27
C LYS A 114 2.01 18.49 -4.95
N PRO A 115 1.65 18.92 -6.16
CA PRO A 115 0.57 18.32 -6.90
C PRO A 115 0.90 16.86 -7.27
N LEU A 116 -0.08 15.99 -7.16
CA LEU A 116 0.03 14.62 -7.64
C LEU A 116 -0.18 14.57 -9.16
N ILE A 117 0.55 13.70 -9.82
CA ILE A 117 0.44 13.50 -11.26
C ILE A 117 -0.86 12.77 -11.61
N ASP A 118 -1.28 11.84 -10.74
CA ASP A 118 -2.50 11.07 -10.92
C ASP A 118 -3.00 10.43 -9.60
N TYR A 119 -4.16 9.79 -9.73
CA TYR A 119 -4.83 9.04 -8.66
C TYR A 119 -3.96 7.93 -8.03
N ILE A 120 -2.98 7.37 -8.73
CA ILE A 120 -2.20 6.23 -8.24
C ILE A 120 -1.09 6.68 -7.29
N GLU A 121 -0.60 7.89 -7.46
CA GLU A 121 0.64 8.34 -6.82
C GLU A 121 0.57 8.38 -5.28
N TRP A 122 -0.59 8.70 -4.71
CA TRP A 122 -0.76 8.72 -3.25
C TRP A 122 -0.77 7.33 -2.61
N LEU A 123 -0.92 6.27 -3.41
CA LEU A 123 -0.99 4.88 -2.96
C LEU A 123 0.38 4.19 -2.83
N LYS A 124 1.50 4.91 -2.95
CA LYS A 124 2.86 4.33 -3.05
C LYS A 124 3.16 3.28 -1.99
N PHE A 125 2.81 3.52 -0.74
CA PHE A 125 3.03 2.56 0.34
C PHE A 125 2.16 1.31 0.18
N SER A 126 0.89 1.48 -0.20
CA SER A 126 -0.08 0.39 -0.29
C SER A 126 0.26 -0.63 -1.36
N TYR A 127 0.84 -0.21 -2.48
CA TYR A 127 1.12 -1.14 -3.58
C TYR A 127 2.54 -1.71 -3.62
N LEU A 128 3.42 -1.29 -2.70
CA LEU A 128 4.79 -1.82 -2.64
C LEU A 128 4.80 -3.34 -2.49
N SER A 129 4.08 -3.87 -1.50
CA SER A 129 3.98 -5.31 -1.28
C SER A 129 3.37 -6.04 -2.47
N THR A 130 2.39 -5.43 -3.16
CA THR A 130 1.74 -5.97 -4.36
C THR A 130 2.74 -6.11 -5.51
N VAL A 131 3.51 -5.06 -5.81
CA VAL A 131 4.52 -5.09 -6.88
C VAL A 131 5.63 -6.07 -6.56
N ALA A 132 6.10 -6.09 -5.32
CA ALA A 132 7.12 -7.02 -4.85
C ALA A 132 6.59 -8.45 -4.60
N THR A 133 5.27 -8.68 -4.68
CA THR A 133 4.62 -9.99 -4.39
C THR A 133 5.02 -10.57 -3.03
N LEU A 134 5.05 -9.72 -2.01
CA LEU A 134 5.42 -10.07 -0.65
C LEU A 134 4.20 -10.05 0.27
N PRO A 135 4.17 -10.91 1.30
CA PRO A 135 3.13 -10.86 2.31
C PRO A 135 3.19 -9.55 3.09
N SER A 136 2.04 -8.95 3.33
CA SER A 136 1.92 -7.74 4.14
C SER A 136 0.68 -7.77 5.02
N ILE A 137 0.75 -7.05 6.13
CA ILE A 137 -0.35 -6.88 7.07
C ILE A 137 -0.40 -5.43 7.54
N SER A 138 -1.61 -4.90 7.73
CA SER A 138 -1.84 -3.63 8.40
C SER A 138 -2.20 -3.87 9.86
N VAL A 139 -1.50 -3.18 10.77
CA VAL A 139 -1.75 -3.23 12.21
C VAL A 139 -2.20 -1.85 12.66
N PRO A 140 -3.33 -1.72 13.39
CA PRO A 140 -3.71 -0.46 14.00
C PRO A 140 -2.66 -0.04 15.04
N VAL A 141 -2.19 1.20 14.96
CA VAL A 141 -1.14 1.70 15.87
C VAL A 141 -1.54 2.94 16.66
N GLY A 142 -2.79 3.37 16.55
CA GLY A 142 -3.34 4.47 17.30
C GLY A 142 -4.21 5.40 16.47
N PHE A 143 -4.34 6.63 16.97
CA PHE A 143 -5.16 7.67 16.37
C PHE A 143 -4.36 8.96 16.29
N THR A 144 -4.72 9.82 15.35
CA THR A 144 -4.24 11.22 15.33
C THR A 144 -4.88 12.02 16.45
N ASP A 145 -4.40 13.23 16.71
CA ASP A 145 -5.01 14.16 17.68
C ASP A 145 -6.47 14.49 17.33
N SER A 146 -6.85 14.37 16.06
CA SER A 146 -8.22 14.55 15.57
C SER A 146 -9.07 13.28 15.62
N GLY A 147 -8.56 12.17 16.20
CA GLY A 147 -9.27 10.91 16.33
C GLY A 147 -9.29 10.02 15.08
N MET A 148 -8.52 10.36 14.04
CA MET A 148 -8.43 9.53 12.83
C MET A 148 -7.54 8.30 13.06
N PRO A 149 -7.96 7.07 12.67
CA PRO A 149 -7.18 5.87 12.87
C PRO A 149 -5.91 5.88 12.02
N VAL A 150 -4.82 5.35 12.59
CA VAL A 150 -3.52 5.20 11.92
C VAL A 150 -3.14 3.73 11.88
N GLY A 151 -2.75 3.28 10.69
CA GLY A 151 -2.26 1.92 10.45
C GLY A 151 -0.77 1.89 10.11
N LEU A 152 -0.09 0.87 10.62
CA LEU A 152 1.28 0.51 10.25
C LEU A 152 1.24 -0.71 9.33
N GLN A 153 1.84 -0.61 8.16
CA GLN A 153 2.04 -1.74 7.27
C GLN A 153 3.36 -2.45 7.61
N LEU A 154 3.29 -3.75 7.77
CA LEU A 154 4.45 -4.63 7.90
C LEU A 154 4.53 -5.50 6.65
N ILE A 155 5.69 -5.52 6.00
CA ILE A 155 5.96 -6.35 4.80
C ILE A 155 7.03 -7.37 5.18
N GLY A 156 6.70 -8.65 5.03
CA GLY A 156 7.58 -9.78 5.38
C GLY A 156 8.27 -10.42 4.18
N PRO A 157 9.19 -11.38 4.43
CA PRO A 157 9.86 -12.13 3.37
C PRO A 157 8.88 -13.04 2.61
N PRO A 158 9.25 -13.47 1.39
CA PRO A 158 8.42 -14.39 0.60
C PRO A 158 8.13 -15.67 1.38
N ARG A 159 6.88 -16.11 1.39
CA ARG A 159 6.39 -17.30 2.15
C ARG A 159 6.64 -17.21 3.66
N GLY A 160 6.79 -15.98 4.17
CA GLY A 160 7.05 -15.70 5.58
C GLY A 160 5.81 -15.28 6.37
N GLU A 161 4.60 -15.68 5.95
CA GLU A 161 3.33 -15.24 6.53
C GLU A 161 3.24 -15.53 8.04
N ALA A 162 3.67 -16.73 8.45
CA ALA A 162 3.66 -17.11 9.87
C ALA A 162 4.57 -16.19 10.72
N ARG A 163 5.77 -15.86 10.21
CA ARG A 163 6.70 -14.93 10.87
C ARG A 163 6.14 -13.52 10.88
N LEU A 164 5.56 -13.07 9.77
CA LEU A 164 4.92 -11.77 9.66
C LEU A 164 3.79 -11.60 10.68
N LEU A 165 2.92 -12.61 10.82
CA LEU A 165 1.84 -12.61 11.82
C LEU A 165 2.38 -12.59 13.25
N ALA A 166 3.48 -13.28 13.54
CA ALA A 166 4.12 -13.25 14.86
C ALA A 166 4.67 -11.86 15.19
N VAL A 167 5.32 -11.20 14.22
CA VAL A 167 5.79 -9.81 14.37
C VAL A 167 4.61 -8.85 14.55
N ALA A 168 3.57 -8.99 13.72
CA ALA A 168 2.37 -8.15 13.82
C ALA A 168 1.71 -8.27 15.20
N ARG A 169 1.61 -9.48 15.75
CA ARG A 169 1.10 -9.71 17.11
C ARG A 169 1.97 -9.03 18.17
N THR A 170 3.28 -9.04 18.00
CA THR A 170 4.20 -8.35 18.93
C THR A 170 3.96 -6.84 18.88
N VAL A 171 3.80 -6.26 17.69
CA VAL A 171 3.46 -4.83 17.53
C VAL A 171 2.10 -4.53 18.15
N GLU A 172 1.08 -5.33 17.88
CA GLU A 172 -0.26 -5.17 18.45
C GLU A 172 -0.24 -5.18 19.98
N GLN A 173 0.48 -6.12 20.59
CA GLN A 173 0.64 -6.20 22.04
C GLN A 173 1.36 -4.97 22.59
N ALA A 174 2.34 -4.47 21.85
CA ALA A 174 3.08 -3.27 22.17
C ALA A 174 2.21 -2.01 22.20
N MET A 175 1.20 -1.98 21.36
CA MET A 175 0.26 -0.87 21.22
C MET A 175 -0.95 -0.97 22.16
N GLY A 176 -0.93 -1.89 23.11
CA GLY A 176 -2.00 -2.06 24.11
C GLY A 176 -2.90 -3.28 23.91
N GLY A 177 -2.57 -4.12 22.93
CA GLY A 177 -3.33 -5.34 22.61
C GLY A 177 -4.39 -5.14 21.54
N ALA A 178 -5.11 -6.21 21.22
CA ALA A 178 -6.14 -6.18 20.21
C ALA A 178 -7.26 -5.18 20.58
N LEU A 179 -7.56 -4.28 19.67
CA LEU A 179 -8.81 -3.50 19.73
C LEU A 179 -9.95 -4.51 19.63
N GLY A 180 -10.84 -4.57 20.60
CA GLY A 180 -11.99 -5.48 20.58
C GLY A 180 -12.82 -5.38 19.28
N ALA A 181 -13.78 -6.25 19.09
CA ALA A 181 -14.70 -6.16 17.98
C ALA A 181 -15.40 -4.79 17.98
N ILE A 182 -15.26 -4.04 16.88
CA ILE A 182 -15.94 -2.76 16.71
C ILE A 182 -17.28 -3.08 16.07
N ASP A 183 -18.38 -2.78 16.78
CA ASP A 183 -19.70 -2.78 16.19
C ASP A 183 -19.96 -1.43 15.50
N PRO A 184 -20.00 -1.40 14.16
CA PRO A 184 -20.17 -0.17 13.41
C PRO A 184 -21.58 0.46 13.59
N TYR A 185 -22.52 -0.28 14.20
CA TYR A 185 -23.88 0.18 14.45
C TYR A 185 -24.11 0.70 15.87
N THR A 186 -23.12 0.54 16.76
CA THR A 186 -23.21 1.14 18.09
C THR A 186 -22.73 2.59 18.00
N PRO A 187 -23.59 3.60 18.26
CA PRO A 187 -23.15 4.99 18.34
C PRO A 187 -22.05 5.12 19.38
N SER A 188 -20.95 5.80 19.04
CA SER A 188 -19.95 6.19 20.02
C SER A 188 -20.65 6.95 21.15
N ALA A 189 -20.49 6.52 22.38
CA ALA A 189 -20.96 7.29 23.54
C ALA A 189 -20.28 8.67 23.48
N GLU A 190 -21.10 9.75 23.42
CA GLU A 190 -20.68 11.13 23.51
C GLU A 190 -20.01 11.42 24.86
#